data_1ca81677318794ea9c2ea3c357bce443
#
_entry.id   1ca81677318794ea9c2ea3c357bce443
#
_cell.length_a   1.000
_cell.length_b   1.000
_cell.length_c   1.000
_cell.angle_alpha   90.00
_cell.angle_beta   90.00
_cell.angle_gamma   90.00
#
_symmetry.space_group_name_H-M   'P 1'
#
loop_
_entity.id
_entity.type
_entity.pdbx_description
1 polymer ?
#
loop_
_entity_poly.entity_id
_entity_poly.type
_entity_poly.pdbx_seq_one_letter_code
_entity_poly.pdbx_strand_id
1 'polypeptide(L)'
;MTTASTTSKDGYTFAGVLLLVLGAFNLIDGFMLLDRSELFADAYVFSNASTWGWILIVFGVCQFVAGAMLARGSGGRTMALTLAGIGMVLWFMLLFTFPFASLIGTAINFSVIASVLSTDPN
;
A
#
# COMPACT_ATOMS: atom_id res chain seq x y z
N MET A 1 -30.56 -9.77 -1.28
CA MET A 1 -30.02 -9.21 -2.54
C MET A 1 -29.28 -7.91 -2.29
N THR A 2 -30.00 -6.89 -1.81
CA THR A 2 -29.38 -5.61 -1.49
C THR A 2 -28.27 -5.73 -0.44
N THR A 3 -28.44 -6.62 0.55
CA THR A 3 -27.45 -6.83 1.60
C THR A 3 -26.14 -7.33 1.01
N ALA A 4 -26.17 -8.31 0.09
CA ALA A 4 -24.97 -8.85 -0.53
C ALA A 4 -24.27 -7.79 -1.38
N SER A 5 -25.01 -7.01 -2.16
CA SER A 5 -24.49 -5.90 -2.95
C SER A 5 -23.80 -4.85 -2.10
N THR A 6 -24.45 -4.46 -0.98
CA THR A 6 -23.91 -3.48 -0.05
C THR A 6 -22.63 -3.98 0.58
N THR A 7 -22.60 -5.26 1.00
CA THR A 7 -21.40 -5.88 1.58
C THR A 7 -20.24 -5.88 0.60
N SER A 8 -20.49 -6.20 -0.68
CA SER A 8 -19.46 -6.18 -1.72
C SER A 8 -18.90 -4.79 -1.91
N LYS A 9 -19.75 -3.78 -2.00
CA LYS A 9 -19.33 -2.39 -2.12
C LYS A 9 -18.51 -1.95 -0.90
N ASP A 10 -18.97 -2.32 0.29
CA ASP A 10 -18.30 -1.95 1.54
C ASP A 10 -16.89 -2.57 1.61
N GLY A 11 -16.74 -3.82 1.17
CA GLY A 11 -15.44 -4.48 1.14
C GLY A 11 -14.45 -3.78 0.22
N TYR A 12 -14.88 -3.41 -0.97
CA TYR A 12 -14.05 -2.66 -1.92
C TYR A 12 -13.77 -1.24 -1.44
N THR A 13 -14.74 -0.58 -0.85
CA THR A 13 -14.55 0.75 -0.28
C THR A 13 -13.53 0.70 0.84
N PHE A 14 -13.63 -0.29 1.73
CA PHE A 14 -12.67 -0.46 2.82
C PHE A 14 -11.26 -0.68 2.29
N ALA A 15 -11.09 -1.61 1.36
CA ALA A 15 -9.78 -1.88 0.75
C ALA A 15 -9.24 -0.65 0.03
N GLY A 16 -10.11 0.08 -0.68
CA GLY A 16 -9.73 1.31 -1.37
C GLY A 16 -9.23 2.38 -0.42
N VAL A 17 -9.92 2.58 0.70
CA VAL A 17 -9.49 3.54 1.72
C VAL A 17 -8.14 3.15 2.31
N LEU A 18 -7.94 1.86 2.60
CA LEU A 18 -6.65 1.37 3.11
C LEU A 18 -5.53 1.65 2.12
N LEU A 19 -5.77 1.43 0.82
CA LEU A 19 -4.78 1.72 -0.22
C LEU A 19 -4.50 3.22 -0.34
N LEU A 20 -5.51 4.07 -0.20
CA LEU A 20 -5.31 5.52 -0.19
C LEU A 20 -4.41 5.93 0.98
N VAL A 21 -4.66 5.37 2.16
CA VAL A 21 -3.84 5.63 3.35
C VAL A 21 -2.41 5.15 3.13
N LEU A 22 -2.24 3.92 2.65
CA LEU A 22 -0.90 3.39 2.36
C LEU A 22 -0.17 4.24 1.32
N GLY A 23 -0.86 4.63 0.26
CA GLY A 23 -0.28 5.48 -0.78
C GLY A 23 0.18 6.81 -0.22
N ALA A 24 -0.65 7.45 0.62
CA ALA A 24 -0.30 8.71 1.24
C ALA A 24 0.94 8.57 2.14
N PHE A 25 0.98 7.54 2.99
CA PHE A 25 2.14 7.31 3.84
C PHE A 25 3.40 7.02 3.03
N ASN A 26 3.30 6.20 1.99
CA ASN A 26 4.45 5.90 1.13
C ASN A 26 4.96 7.15 0.41
N LEU A 27 4.07 8.06 0.01
CA LEU A 27 4.47 9.34 -0.58
C LEU A 27 5.22 10.20 0.43
N ILE A 28 4.70 10.31 1.65
CA ILE A 28 5.34 11.08 2.71
C ILE A 28 6.72 10.50 3.02
N ASP A 29 6.80 9.20 3.22
CA ASP A 29 8.05 8.51 3.53
C ASP A 29 9.05 8.66 2.39
N GLY A 30 8.59 8.53 1.15
CA GLY A 30 9.44 8.68 -0.01
C GLY A 30 10.04 10.07 -0.13
N PHE A 31 9.24 11.12 0.05
CA PHE A 31 9.74 12.49 0.04
C PHE A 31 10.70 12.76 1.20
N MET A 32 10.40 12.23 2.39
CA MET A 32 11.28 12.36 3.54
C MET A 32 12.64 11.70 3.27
N LEU A 33 12.66 10.53 2.66
CA LEU A 33 13.91 9.84 2.33
C LEU A 33 14.72 10.60 1.28
N LEU A 34 14.07 11.26 0.33
CA LEU A 34 14.78 12.08 -0.65
C LEU A 34 15.35 13.36 -0.01
N ASP A 35 14.55 14.00 0.84
CA ASP A 35 14.94 15.26 1.48
C ASP A 35 16.04 15.06 2.54
N ARG A 36 16.01 13.93 3.24
CA ARG A 36 16.93 13.63 4.34
C ARG A 36 17.72 12.36 4.12
N SER A 37 18.15 12.12 2.88
CA SER A 37 18.85 10.89 2.53
C SER A 37 20.12 10.66 3.35
N GLU A 38 20.80 11.73 3.76
CA GLU A 38 22.01 11.63 4.58
C GLU A 38 21.72 11.08 5.97
N LEU A 39 20.54 11.32 6.51
CA LEU A 39 20.16 10.79 7.82
C LEU A 39 19.89 9.30 7.81
N PHE A 40 19.60 8.75 6.62
CA PHE A 40 19.25 7.35 6.45
C PHE A 40 20.30 6.58 5.65
N ALA A 41 21.51 7.15 5.51
CA ALA A 41 22.56 6.57 4.66
C ALA A 41 22.86 5.11 4.99
N ASP A 42 22.90 4.77 6.28
CA ASP A 42 23.24 3.44 6.76
C ASP A 42 22.03 2.63 7.21
N ALA A 43 20.82 3.14 6.97
CA ALA A 43 19.60 2.52 7.47
C ALA A 43 19.09 1.36 6.60
N TYR A 44 19.53 1.29 5.35
CA TYR A 44 18.98 0.33 4.39
C TYR A 44 19.98 -0.76 4.07
N VAL A 45 19.53 -2.00 4.17
CA VAL A 45 20.34 -3.18 3.87
C VAL A 45 20.62 -3.28 2.37
N PHE A 46 19.65 -2.90 1.54
CA PHE A 46 19.75 -2.96 0.09
C PHE A 46 19.63 -1.57 -0.51
N SER A 47 20.55 -1.21 -1.39
CA SER A 47 20.55 0.06 -2.08
C SER A 47 20.72 1.25 -1.11
N ASN A 48 20.30 2.44 -1.49
CA ASN A 48 20.45 3.65 -0.69
C ASN A 48 19.10 4.32 -0.43
N ALA A 49 19.09 5.30 0.48
CA ALA A 49 17.86 5.98 0.87
C ALA A 49 17.17 6.70 -0.29
N SER A 50 17.96 7.31 -1.20
CA SER A 50 17.37 8.01 -2.36
C SER A 50 16.64 7.06 -3.30
N THR A 51 17.23 5.89 -3.56
CA THR A 51 16.58 4.86 -4.38
C THR A 51 15.27 4.41 -3.74
N TRP A 52 15.30 4.12 -2.44
CA TRP A 52 14.09 3.73 -1.71
C TRP A 52 13.05 4.85 -1.68
N GLY A 53 13.51 6.11 -1.59
CA GLY A 53 12.61 7.26 -1.65
C GLY A 53 11.83 7.31 -2.97
N TRP A 54 12.51 7.12 -4.10
CA TRP A 54 11.85 7.08 -5.40
C TRP A 54 10.93 5.89 -5.54
N ILE A 55 11.35 4.71 -5.07
CA ILE A 55 10.51 3.50 -5.09
C ILE A 55 9.20 3.77 -4.33
N LEU A 56 9.29 4.34 -3.13
CA LEU A 56 8.12 4.62 -2.31
C LEU A 56 7.21 5.67 -2.94
N ILE A 57 7.77 6.70 -3.60
CA ILE A 57 6.96 7.72 -4.28
C ILE A 57 6.17 7.09 -5.43
N VAL A 58 6.84 6.36 -6.31
CA VAL A 58 6.18 5.72 -7.45
C VAL A 58 5.14 4.72 -6.97
N PHE A 59 5.52 3.90 -6.00
CA PHE A 59 4.63 2.89 -5.44
C PHE A 59 3.42 3.53 -4.75
N GLY A 60 3.67 4.61 -4.00
CA GLY A 60 2.61 5.36 -3.31
C GLY A 60 1.59 5.98 -4.28
N VAL A 61 2.07 6.54 -5.39
CA VAL A 61 1.18 7.08 -6.43
C VAL A 61 0.30 5.96 -7.00
N CYS A 62 0.91 4.81 -7.31
CA CYS A 62 0.16 3.66 -7.83
C CYS A 62 -0.88 3.17 -6.83
N GLN A 63 -0.53 3.08 -5.56
CA GLN A 63 -1.46 2.67 -4.52
C GLN A 63 -2.61 3.67 -4.38
N PHE A 64 -2.30 4.96 -4.45
CA PHE A 64 -3.31 6.01 -4.33
C PHE A 64 -4.31 5.92 -5.48
N VAL A 65 -3.82 5.74 -6.71
CA VAL A 65 -4.68 5.58 -7.90
C VAL A 65 -5.54 4.32 -7.78
N ALA A 66 -4.92 3.19 -7.41
CA ALA A 66 -5.66 1.94 -7.26
C ALA A 66 -6.72 2.03 -6.17
N GLY A 67 -6.37 2.69 -5.06
CA GLY A 67 -7.31 2.91 -3.96
C GLY A 67 -8.50 3.75 -4.38
N ALA A 68 -8.25 4.82 -5.13
CA ALA A 68 -9.31 5.69 -5.62
C ALA A 68 -10.24 4.95 -6.59
N MET A 69 -9.67 4.16 -7.50
CA MET A 69 -10.46 3.36 -8.44
C MET A 69 -11.34 2.36 -7.70
N LEU A 70 -10.76 1.67 -6.73
CA LEU A 70 -11.46 0.64 -5.98
C LEU A 70 -12.59 1.25 -5.13
N ALA A 71 -12.31 2.37 -4.47
CA ALA A 71 -13.28 3.06 -3.62
C ALA A 71 -14.46 3.62 -4.43
N ARG A 72 -14.21 4.03 -5.68
CA ARG A 72 -15.26 4.54 -6.57
C ARG A 72 -16.03 3.42 -7.28
N GLY A 73 -15.60 2.18 -7.13
CA GLY A 73 -16.21 1.08 -7.85
C GLY A 73 -15.89 1.06 -9.34
N SER A 74 -14.84 1.74 -9.78
CA SER A 74 -14.46 1.83 -11.20
C SER A 74 -13.41 0.78 -11.59
N GLY A 75 -13.29 -0.30 -10.83
CA GLY A 75 -12.35 -1.38 -11.11
C GLY A 75 -11.17 -1.33 -10.15
N GLY A 76 -10.01 -1.79 -10.63
CA GLY A 76 -8.79 -1.73 -9.84
C GLY A 76 -8.55 -2.94 -8.95
N ARG A 77 -9.38 -3.99 -9.03
CA ARG A 77 -9.25 -5.19 -8.20
C ARG A 77 -7.89 -5.85 -8.40
N THR A 78 -7.52 -6.14 -9.64
CA THR A 78 -6.24 -6.78 -9.95
C THR A 78 -5.07 -5.88 -9.55
N MET A 79 -5.17 -4.58 -9.85
CA MET A 79 -4.13 -3.62 -9.48
C MET A 79 -3.97 -3.56 -7.96
N ALA A 80 -5.08 -3.53 -7.21
CA ALA A 80 -5.05 -3.51 -5.75
C ALA A 80 -4.37 -4.75 -5.19
N LEU A 81 -4.71 -5.93 -5.68
CA LEU A 81 -4.11 -7.19 -5.24
C LEU A 81 -2.62 -7.23 -5.56
N THR A 82 -2.23 -6.80 -6.76
CA THR A 82 -0.84 -6.77 -7.18
C THR A 82 -0.03 -5.82 -6.30
N LEU A 83 -0.53 -4.60 -6.10
CA LEU A 83 0.18 -3.61 -5.29
C LEU A 83 0.25 -4.02 -3.83
N ALA A 84 -0.81 -4.61 -3.28
CA ALA A 84 -0.77 -5.09 -1.90
C ALA A 84 0.21 -6.24 -1.72
N GLY A 85 0.28 -7.16 -2.69
CA GLY A 85 1.26 -8.24 -2.68
C GLY A 85 2.70 -7.72 -2.74
N ILE A 86 2.97 -6.79 -3.66
CA ILE A 86 4.28 -6.15 -3.75
C ILE A 86 4.57 -5.38 -2.46
N GLY A 87 3.57 -4.68 -1.92
CA GLY A 87 3.71 -3.95 -0.68
C GLY A 87 4.12 -4.82 0.49
N MET A 88 3.56 -6.02 0.59
CA MET A 88 3.97 -6.97 1.63
C MET A 88 5.44 -7.35 1.49
N VAL A 89 5.91 -7.59 0.27
CA VAL A 89 7.31 -7.92 0.02
C VAL A 89 8.21 -6.74 0.39
N LEU A 90 7.85 -5.53 -0.03
CA LEU A 90 8.64 -4.34 0.27
C LEU A 90 8.72 -4.08 1.78
N TRP A 91 7.61 -4.19 2.50
CA TRP A 91 7.61 -4.00 3.94
C TRP A 91 8.38 -5.11 4.65
N PHE A 92 8.31 -6.34 4.15
CA PHE A 92 9.13 -7.44 4.68
C PHE A 92 10.63 -7.14 4.53
N MET A 93 11.04 -6.58 3.38
CA MET A 93 12.44 -6.20 3.16
C MET A 93 12.88 -5.08 4.09
N LEU A 94 11.95 -4.22 4.52
CA LEU A 94 12.25 -3.12 5.43
C LEU A 94 12.15 -3.51 6.90
N LEU A 95 11.88 -4.78 7.20
CA LEU A 95 11.69 -5.26 8.57
C LEU A 95 12.88 -4.94 9.49
N PHE A 96 14.09 -5.06 8.96
CA PHE A 96 15.30 -4.82 9.75
C PHE A 96 15.58 -3.33 9.94
N THR A 97 15.07 -2.50 9.05
CA THR A 97 15.25 -1.04 9.12
C THR A 97 14.19 -0.39 10.00
N PHE A 98 12.94 -0.76 9.78
CA PHE A 98 11.79 -0.17 10.47
C PHE A 98 10.85 -1.28 10.94
N PRO A 99 11.18 -1.99 12.03
CA PRO A 99 10.42 -3.18 12.44
C PRO A 99 8.95 -2.89 12.75
N PHE A 100 8.63 -1.83 13.48
CA PHE A 100 7.24 -1.53 13.83
C PHE A 100 6.44 -1.08 12.60
N ALA A 101 7.01 -0.19 11.80
CA ALA A 101 6.37 0.28 10.58
C ALA A 101 6.15 -0.87 9.60
N SER A 102 7.10 -1.79 9.51
CA SER A 102 7.00 -2.96 8.64
C SER A 102 5.89 -3.90 9.05
N LEU A 103 5.72 -4.14 10.35
CA LEU A 103 4.63 -4.97 10.84
C LEU A 103 3.28 -4.32 10.54
N ILE A 104 3.15 -3.03 10.76
CA ILE A 104 1.92 -2.29 10.47
C ILE A 104 1.64 -2.29 8.97
N GLY A 105 2.65 -1.97 8.15
CA GLY A 105 2.51 -1.96 6.69
C GLY A 105 2.12 -3.31 6.14
N THR A 106 2.73 -4.38 6.65
CA THR A 106 2.40 -5.75 6.25
C THR A 106 0.96 -6.09 6.62
N ALA A 107 0.54 -5.74 7.85
CA ALA A 107 -0.82 -6.01 8.32
C ALA A 107 -1.85 -5.27 7.48
N ILE A 108 -1.61 -4.01 7.12
CA ILE A 108 -2.55 -3.24 6.30
C ILE A 108 -2.63 -3.83 4.88
N ASN A 109 -1.49 -4.17 4.27
CA ASN A 109 -1.49 -4.81 2.95
C ASN A 109 -2.22 -6.15 2.97
N PHE A 110 -2.00 -6.95 4.01
CA PHE A 110 -2.73 -8.20 4.19
C PHE A 110 -4.24 -7.95 4.28
N SER A 111 -4.65 -6.92 5.03
CA SER A 111 -6.06 -6.54 5.17
C SER A 111 -6.67 -6.14 3.81
N VAL A 112 -5.91 -5.43 2.97
CA VAL A 112 -6.35 -5.10 1.61
C VAL A 112 -6.60 -6.38 0.81
N ILE A 113 -5.64 -7.30 0.82
CA ILE A 113 -5.77 -8.56 0.10
C ILE A 113 -6.99 -9.35 0.60
N ALA A 114 -7.10 -9.49 1.91
CA ALA A 114 -8.20 -10.24 2.51
C ALA A 114 -9.56 -9.61 2.16
N SER A 115 -9.66 -8.28 2.24
CA SER A 115 -10.90 -7.57 1.92
C SER A 115 -11.28 -7.71 0.45
N VAL A 116 -10.31 -7.61 -0.46
CA VAL A 116 -10.57 -7.72 -1.90
C VAL A 116 -10.95 -9.16 -2.27
N LEU A 117 -10.22 -10.15 -1.74
CA LEU A 117 -10.48 -11.55 -2.07
C LEU A 117 -11.81 -12.05 -1.49
N SER A 118 -12.21 -11.54 -0.33
CA SER A 118 -13.48 -11.95 0.30
C SER A 118 -14.68 -11.19 -0.26
N THR A 119 -14.46 -10.23 -1.15
CA THR A 119 -15.53 -9.44 -1.76
C THR A 119 -15.83 -9.95 -3.16
N ASP A 120 -17.11 -10.17 -3.46
CA ASP A 120 -17.55 -10.63 -4.77
C ASP A 120 -17.18 -9.58 -5.81
N PRO A 121 -16.50 -9.94 -6.92
CA PRO A 121 -16.14 -8.99 -7.98
C PRO A 121 -17.34 -8.44 -8.73
N ASN A 122 -18.51 -9.11 -8.64
CA ASN A 122 -19.74 -8.63 -9.23
C ASN A 122 -20.51 -7.76 -8.24
#